data_f57d467135e9b7e3020241e2cbd6783f
#
_entry.id   f57d467135e9b7e3020241e2cbd6783f
#
_cell.length_a   1.000
_cell.length_b   1.000
_cell.length_c   1.000
_cell.angle_alpha   90.00
_cell.angle_beta   90.00
_cell.angle_gamma   90.00
#
_symmetry.space_group_name_H-M   'P 1'
#
loop_
_entity.id
_entity.type
_entity.pdbx_description
1 polymer ?
#
loop_
_entity_poly.entity_id
_entity_poly.type
_entity_poly.pdbx_seq_one_letter_code
_entity_poly.pdbx_strand_id
1 'polypeptide(L)'
;MSDFLKSIIKSSGNEYAGIASEGIDGSDVTGFIDTGSYAFNALLSGSLYGGIPNNKIMALAGESATGKTYFALGMCKKFLDDNPDGVILYFDTEQAITSDMVRERGMDPSRVAIFPVATVETFRHQAISIVDKYIETKDSKPVFVVLDSLGMLSTEKEMNDTAEGKSTRDMTRAQVIKATFRVLTLKLGKAGIP
;
A
#
# COMPACT_ATOMS: atom_id res chain seq x y z
N MET A 1 21.64 20.95 -23.01
CA MET A 1 20.40 21.26 -22.23
C MET A 1 20.20 20.30 -21.06
N SER A 2 20.49 19.02 -21.22
CA SER A 2 20.43 18.00 -20.13
C SER A 2 21.30 18.34 -18.92
N ASP A 3 22.55 18.81 -19.12
CA ASP A 3 23.47 19.10 -18.02
C ASP A 3 23.04 20.25 -17.12
N PHE A 4 22.36 21.24 -17.69
CA PHE A 4 21.79 22.36 -16.93
C PHE A 4 20.65 21.88 -16.02
N LEU A 5 19.72 21.05 -16.54
CA LEU A 5 18.64 20.48 -15.75
C LEU A 5 19.17 19.55 -14.64
N LYS A 6 20.17 18.71 -14.94
CA LYS A 6 20.81 17.85 -13.93
C LYS A 6 21.47 18.68 -12.81
N SER A 7 22.09 19.78 -13.15
CA SER A 7 22.69 20.70 -12.18
C SER A 7 21.62 21.31 -11.24
N ILE A 8 20.49 21.75 -11.79
CA ILE A 8 19.38 22.29 -11.00
C ILE A 8 18.79 21.22 -10.08
N ILE A 9 18.52 20.02 -10.60
CA ILE A 9 17.98 18.91 -9.81
C ILE A 9 18.92 18.60 -8.63
N LYS A 10 20.22 18.49 -8.91
CA LYS A 10 21.23 18.24 -7.87
C LYS A 10 21.25 19.35 -6.81
N SER A 11 21.17 20.61 -7.23
CA SER A 11 21.18 21.75 -6.30
C SER A 11 19.89 21.86 -5.46
N SER A 12 18.77 21.32 -5.95
CA SER A 12 17.49 21.36 -5.22
C SER A 12 17.45 20.45 -4.00
N GLY A 13 18.33 19.44 -3.92
CA GLY A 13 18.30 18.42 -2.88
C GLY A 13 17.02 17.55 -2.90
N ASN A 14 16.19 17.67 -3.94
CA ASN A 14 14.95 16.89 -4.07
C ASN A 14 15.26 15.52 -4.66
N GLU A 15 15.19 14.49 -3.83
CA GLU A 15 15.44 13.10 -4.23
C GLU A 15 14.37 12.48 -5.16
N TYR A 16 13.23 13.16 -5.32
CA TYR A 16 12.14 12.75 -6.21
C TYR A 16 12.17 13.48 -7.57
N ALA A 17 13.12 14.38 -7.76
CA ALA A 17 13.22 15.12 -9.01
C ALA A 17 13.91 14.30 -10.10
N GLY A 18 13.38 14.34 -11.32
CA GLY A 18 13.92 13.66 -12.49
C GLY A 18 13.69 14.48 -13.77
N ILE A 19 14.36 14.09 -14.85
CA ILE A 19 14.15 14.67 -16.18
C ILE A 19 13.14 13.79 -16.90
N ALA A 20 12.03 14.38 -17.36
CA ALA A 20 10.93 13.63 -17.97
C ALA A 20 11.34 12.73 -19.15
N SER A 21 12.36 13.10 -19.91
CA SER A 21 12.88 12.28 -21.03
C SER A 21 13.74 11.09 -20.58
N GLU A 22 14.19 11.08 -19.32
CA GLU A 22 14.98 9.98 -18.72
C GLU A 22 14.09 9.04 -17.88
N GLY A 23 12.78 9.35 -17.78
CA GLY A 23 11.83 8.70 -16.88
C GLY A 23 11.80 9.37 -15.50
N ILE A 24 10.66 9.24 -14.81
CA ILE A 24 10.47 9.82 -13.47
C ILE A 24 10.22 8.67 -12.50
N ASP A 25 11.21 8.37 -11.68
CA ASP A 25 11.12 7.36 -10.64
C ASP A 25 9.89 7.60 -9.74
N GLY A 26 9.12 6.54 -9.49
CA GLY A 26 7.90 6.59 -8.70
C GLY A 26 6.67 7.15 -9.42
N SER A 27 6.83 7.82 -10.58
CA SER A 27 5.70 8.33 -11.38
C SER A 27 5.37 7.43 -12.56
N ASP A 28 6.39 7.00 -13.28
CA ASP A 28 6.20 6.13 -14.44
C ASP A 28 5.88 4.70 -13.99
N VAL A 29 4.89 4.10 -14.64
CA VAL A 29 4.50 2.71 -14.40
C VAL A 29 5.47 1.80 -15.15
N THR A 30 6.22 1.00 -14.41
CA THR A 30 7.20 0.06 -14.97
C THR A 30 6.67 -1.38 -15.08
N GLY A 31 5.52 -1.67 -14.44
CA GLY A 31 4.90 -2.98 -14.46
C GLY A 31 3.53 -2.97 -13.80
N PHE A 32 2.85 -4.10 -13.88
CA PHE A 32 1.54 -4.31 -13.31
C PHE A 32 1.52 -5.58 -12.46
N ILE A 33 0.69 -5.57 -11.42
CA ILE A 33 0.38 -6.76 -10.62
C ILE A 33 -0.97 -7.28 -11.09
N ASP A 34 -0.99 -8.51 -11.57
CA ASP A 34 -2.21 -9.20 -11.98
C ASP A 34 -3.14 -9.38 -10.76
N THR A 35 -4.38 -8.96 -10.89
CA THR A 35 -5.40 -9.09 -9.84
C THR A 35 -5.99 -10.49 -9.75
N GLY A 36 -5.66 -11.38 -10.69
CA GLY A 36 -6.32 -12.68 -10.85
C GLY A 36 -7.67 -12.59 -11.58
N SER A 37 -8.06 -11.42 -12.03
CA SER A 37 -9.32 -11.19 -12.76
C SER A 37 -9.08 -10.35 -14.01
N TYR A 38 -9.33 -10.91 -15.18
CA TYR A 38 -9.21 -10.19 -16.47
C TYR A 38 -10.06 -8.93 -16.52
N ALA A 39 -11.28 -8.97 -15.95
CA ALA A 39 -12.16 -7.82 -15.92
C ALA A 39 -11.57 -6.68 -15.06
N PHE A 40 -11.04 -7.00 -13.89
CA PHE A 40 -10.38 -6.01 -13.03
C PHE A 40 -9.08 -5.49 -13.63
N ASN A 41 -8.27 -6.36 -14.22
CA ASN A 41 -7.07 -5.94 -14.94
C ASN A 41 -7.41 -4.92 -16.03
N ALA A 42 -8.41 -5.20 -16.84
CA ALA A 42 -8.87 -4.29 -17.90
C ALA A 42 -9.37 -2.95 -17.35
N LEU A 43 -10.12 -2.98 -16.25
CA LEU A 43 -10.63 -1.77 -15.58
C LEU A 43 -9.52 -0.88 -15.03
N LEU A 44 -8.46 -1.49 -14.48
CA LEU A 44 -7.37 -0.77 -13.82
C LEU A 44 -6.31 -0.26 -14.79
N SER A 45 -5.99 -1.03 -15.82
CA SER A 45 -4.85 -0.75 -16.71
C SER A 45 -5.21 -0.61 -18.19
N GLY A 46 -6.46 -0.88 -18.58
CA GLY A 46 -6.86 -0.97 -19.97
C GLY A 46 -6.42 -2.26 -20.69
N SER A 47 -5.80 -3.20 -19.99
CA SER A 47 -5.31 -4.47 -20.53
C SER A 47 -5.80 -5.66 -19.70
N LEU A 48 -6.23 -6.73 -20.37
CA LEU A 48 -6.61 -7.99 -19.71
C LEU A 48 -5.42 -8.63 -18.92
N TYR A 49 -4.20 -8.33 -19.33
CA TYR A 49 -2.95 -8.85 -18.75
C TYR A 49 -2.19 -7.80 -17.95
N GLY A 50 -2.84 -6.68 -17.63
CA GLY A 50 -2.30 -5.65 -16.77
C GLY A 50 -2.67 -5.88 -15.30
N GLY A 51 -3.27 -4.89 -14.68
CA GLY A 51 -3.73 -4.96 -13.28
C GLY A 51 -3.37 -3.71 -12.51
N ILE A 52 -2.93 -3.87 -11.26
CA ILE A 52 -2.53 -2.77 -10.39
C ILE A 52 -1.15 -2.26 -10.83
N PRO A 53 -0.98 -0.97 -11.14
CA PRO A 53 0.35 -0.41 -11.38
C PRO A 53 1.25 -0.62 -10.16
N ASN A 54 2.46 -1.11 -10.39
CA ASN A 54 3.40 -1.51 -9.32
C ASN A 54 3.93 -0.38 -8.43
N ASN A 55 3.54 0.85 -8.72
CA ASN A 55 3.94 2.05 -7.96
C ASN A 55 2.74 2.95 -7.60
N LYS A 56 1.53 2.40 -7.57
CA LYS A 56 0.31 3.16 -7.27
C LYS A 56 -0.49 2.50 -6.15
N ILE A 57 -1.19 3.32 -5.39
CA ILE A 57 -2.16 2.87 -4.39
C ILE A 57 -3.51 2.69 -5.07
N MET A 58 -4.09 1.51 -4.92
CA MET A 58 -5.45 1.20 -5.36
C MET A 58 -6.39 1.15 -4.16
N ALA A 59 -7.63 1.58 -4.34
CA ALA A 59 -8.67 1.44 -3.33
C ALA A 59 -9.82 0.58 -3.84
N LEU A 60 -10.23 -0.42 -3.03
CA LEU A 60 -11.46 -1.17 -3.20
C LEU A 60 -12.54 -0.55 -2.32
N ALA A 61 -13.59 0.00 -2.92
CA ALA A 61 -14.73 0.59 -2.22
C ALA A 61 -15.98 -0.25 -2.45
N GLY A 62 -16.80 -0.38 -1.41
CA GLY A 62 -18.06 -1.12 -1.44
C GLY A 62 -18.62 -1.31 -0.03
N GLU A 63 -19.89 -1.69 0.06
CA GLU A 63 -20.55 -1.98 1.32
C GLU A 63 -19.90 -3.14 2.07
N SER A 64 -20.24 -3.29 3.36
CA SER A 64 -19.79 -4.44 4.15
C SER A 64 -20.31 -5.74 3.51
N ALA A 65 -19.54 -6.83 3.70
CA ALA A 65 -19.85 -8.16 3.18
C ALA A 65 -19.93 -8.30 1.64
N THR A 66 -19.43 -7.32 0.86
CA THR A 66 -19.38 -7.41 -0.61
C THR A 66 -18.16 -8.18 -1.15
N GLY A 67 -17.33 -8.74 -0.27
CA GLY A 67 -16.19 -9.57 -0.64
C GLY A 67 -14.87 -8.82 -0.85
N LYS A 68 -14.73 -7.57 -0.37
CA LYS A 68 -13.48 -6.79 -0.52
C LYS A 68 -12.25 -7.55 0.00
N THR A 69 -12.31 -8.04 1.23
CA THR A 69 -11.24 -8.87 1.85
C THR A 69 -10.97 -10.14 1.04
N TYR A 70 -12.04 -10.80 0.56
CA TYR A 70 -11.89 -11.99 -0.29
C TYR A 70 -11.10 -11.66 -1.56
N PHE A 71 -11.41 -10.53 -2.18
CA PHE A 71 -10.74 -10.05 -3.39
C PHE A 71 -9.28 -9.65 -3.12
N ALA A 72 -9.04 -8.93 -2.01
CA ALA A 72 -7.70 -8.55 -1.58
C ALA A 72 -6.80 -9.77 -1.35
N LEU A 73 -7.29 -10.80 -0.66
CA LEU A 73 -6.56 -12.06 -0.47
C LEU A 73 -6.34 -12.82 -1.80
N GLY A 74 -7.27 -12.74 -2.73
CA GLY A 74 -7.08 -13.29 -4.10
C GLY A 74 -5.92 -12.62 -4.84
N MET A 75 -5.83 -11.29 -4.75
CA MET A 75 -4.71 -10.53 -5.32
C MET A 75 -3.38 -10.87 -4.61
N CYS A 76 -3.39 -11.01 -3.28
CA CYS A 76 -2.22 -11.47 -2.53
C CYS A 76 -1.72 -12.82 -3.03
N LYS A 77 -2.64 -13.78 -3.20
CA LYS A 77 -2.30 -15.12 -3.73
C LYS A 77 -1.67 -15.01 -5.11
N LYS A 78 -2.31 -14.29 -6.02
CA LYS A 78 -1.81 -14.12 -7.39
C LYS A 78 -0.44 -13.43 -7.40
N PHE A 79 -0.25 -12.41 -6.58
CA PHE A 79 1.05 -11.75 -6.43
C PHE A 79 2.15 -12.72 -5.97
N LEU A 80 1.86 -13.58 -4.97
CA LEU A 80 2.83 -14.56 -4.48
C LEU A 80 3.15 -15.65 -5.52
N ASP A 81 2.18 -16.00 -6.37
CA ASP A 81 2.38 -16.98 -7.45
C ASP A 81 3.30 -16.42 -8.55
N ASP A 82 3.10 -15.16 -8.91
CA ASP A 82 3.89 -14.49 -9.95
C ASP A 82 5.28 -14.08 -9.45
N ASN A 83 5.46 -13.95 -8.14
CA ASN A 83 6.70 -13.49 -7.52
C ASN A 83 7.20 -14.53 -6.49
N PRO A 84 8.03 -15.52 -6.86
CA PRO A 84 8.49 -16.57 -5.96
C PRO A 84 9.15 -16.07 -4.66
N ASP A 85 9.88 -14.95 -4.72
CA ASP A 85 10.54 -14.32 -3.57
C ASP A 85 9.72 -13.17 -2.96
N GLY A 86 8.53 -12.90 -3.50
CA GLY A 86 7.67 -11.81 -3.05
C GLY A 86 7.08 -12.05 -1.66
N VAL A 87 6.75 -10.96 -0.96
CA VAL A 87 6.15 -10.99 0.37
C VAL A 87 4.96 -10.06 0.46
N ILE A 88 4.01 -10.38 1.34
CA ILE A 88 2.83 -9.58 1.63
C ILE A 88 3.00 -8.93 3.01
N LEU A 89 2.72 -7.63 3.08
CA LEU A 89 2.57 -6.88 4.32
C LEU A 89 1.09 -6.50 4.48
N TYR A 90 0.38 -7.23 5.33
CA TYR A 90 -1.06 -7.09 5.49
C TYR A 90 -1.38 -6.38 6.81
N PHE A 91 -1.86 -5.15 6.72
CA PHE A 91 -2.36 -4.38 7.86
C PHE A 91 -3.83 -4.71 8.07
N ASP A 92 -4.11 -5.43 9.16
CA ASP A 92 -5.43 -5.95 9.51
C ASP A 92 -6.05 -5.12 10.63
N THR A 93 -7.12 -4.42 10.34
CA THR A 93 -7.77 -3.52 11.31
C THR A 93 -8.89 -4.20 12.10
N GLU A 94 -9.35 -5.36 11.64
CA GLU A 94 -10.46 -6.11 12.24
C GLU A 94 -9.97 -7.38 12.95
N GLN A 95 -8.67 -7.69 12.84
CA GLN A 95 -8.08 -8.96 13.33
C GLN A 95 -8.81 -10.19 12.77
N ALA A 96 -9.22 -10.09 11.51
CA ALA A 96 -10.03 -11.10 10.84
C ALA A 96 -9.19 -12.14 10.08
N ILE A 97 -7.92 -11.82 9.77
CA ILE A 97 -7.06 -12.69 8.98
C ILE A 97 -6.35 -13.70 9.88
N THR A 98 -6.59 -14.98 9.62
CA THR A 98 -5.96 -16.10 10.34
C THR A 98 -4.92 -16.82 9.48
N SER A 99 -4.00 -17.53 10.13
CA SER A 99 -3.02 -18.36 9.43
C SER A 99 -3.68 -19.48 8.61
N ASP A 100 -4.83 -19.98 9.06
CA ASP A 100 -5.58 -21.01 8.33
C ASP A 100 -6.21 -20.43 7.06
N MET A 101 -6.78 -19.23 7.12
CA MET A 101 -7.27 -18.53 5.92
C MET A 101 -6.18 -18.32 4.88
N VAL A 102 -4.95 -18.00 5.31
CA VAL A 102 -3.80 -17.86 4.41
C VAL A 102 -3.47 -19.21 3.75
N ARG A 103 -3.40 -20.30 4.53
CA ARG A 103 -3.12 -21.65 4.02
C ARG A 103 -4.20 -22.19 3.10
N GLU A 104 -5.48 -22.05 3.49
CA GLU A 104 -6.63 -22.52 2.71
C GLU A 104 -6.72 -21.86 1.33
N ARG A 105 -6.17 -20.64 1.21
CA ARG A 105 -6.04 -19.97 -0.08
C ARG A 105 -4.80 -20.37 -0.87
N GLY A 106 -4.02 -21.34 -0.37
CA GLY A 106 -2.81 -21.82 -1.02
C GLY A 106 -1.66 -20.82 -0.99
N MET A 107 -1.65 -19.89 -0.04
CA MET A 107 -0.50 -19.00 0.19
C MET A 107 0.43 -19.61 1.22
N ASP A 108 1.73 -19.39 1.07
CA ASP A 108 2.73 -19.73 2.08
C ASP A 108 2.70 -18.71 3.23
N PRO A 109 2.31 -19.11 4.46
CA PRO A 109 2.25 -18.20 5.60
C PRO A 109 3.60 -17.55 5.95
N SER A 110 4.71 -18.18 5.62
CA SER A 110 6.05 -17.60 5.87
C SER A 110 6.34 -16.35 5.02
N ARG A 111 5.54 -16.11 3.99
CA ARG A 111 5.64 -14.98 3.07
C ARG A 111 4.58 -13.91 3.31
N VAL A 112 3.76 -14.05 4.36
CA VAL A 112 2.68 -13.12 4.70
C VAL A 112 2.86 -12.62 6.13
N ALA A 113 3.21 -11.36 6.28
CA ALA A 113 3.30 -10.70 7.58
C ALA A 113 1.98 -9.96 7.88
N ILE A 114 1.36 -10.27 9.01
CA ILE A 114 0.11 -9.63 9.47
C ILE A 114 0.45 -8.60 10.55
N PHE A 115 -0.06 -7.39 10.36
CA PHE A 115 0.11 -6.25 11.29
C PHE A 115 -1.27 -5.82 11.80
N PRO A 116 -1.68 -6.25 13.02
CA PRO A 116 -2.89 -5.71 13.62
C PRO A 116 -2.72 -4.22 13.91
N VAL A 117 -3.63 -3.39 13.42
CA VAL A 117 -3.59 -1.93 13.61
C VAL A 117 -4.98 -1.40 13.91
N ALA A 118 -5.07 -0.46 14.86
CA ALA A 118 -6.34 0.12 15.27
C ALA A 118 -6.43 1.63 14.96
N THR A 119 -5.28 2.32 14.84
CA THR A 119 -5.26 3.76 14.59
C THR A 119 -4.53 4.14 13.31
N VAL A 120 -4.94 5.27 12.72
CA VAL A 120 -4.30 5.84 11.53
C VAL A 120 -2.84 6.19 11.83
N GLU A 121 -2.56 6.67 13.04
CA GLU A 121 -1.23 7.06 13.47
C GLU A 121 -0.30 5.85 13.59
N THR A 122 -0.76 4.75 14.19
CA THR A 122 -0.01 3.49 14.27
C THR A 122 0.26 2.92 12.89
N PHE A 123 -0.76 2.84 12.03
CA PHE A 123 -0.59 2.40 10.65
C PHE A 123 0.45 3.26 9.93
N ARG A 124 0.32 4.60 10.00
CA ARG A 124 1.25 5.53 9.37
C ARG A 124 2.69 5.29 9.81
N HIS A 125 2.90 5.19 11.13
CA HIS A 125 4.23 5.00 11.69
C HIS A 125 4.86 3.68 11.20
N GLN A 126 4.13 2.58 11.31
CA GLN A 126 4.61 1.26 10.90
C GLN A 126 4.86 1.19 9.39
N ALA A 127 3.90 1.63 8.57
CA ALA A 127 4.04 1.59 7.12
C ALA A 127 5.22 2.43 6.62
N ILE A 128 5.41 3.66 7.15
CA ILE A 128 6.54 4.50 6.77
C ILE A 128 7.86 3.86 7.21
N SER A 129 7.96 3.36 8.45
CA SER A 129 9.17 2.71 8.96
C SER A 129 9.58 1.49 8.14
N ILE A 130 8.60 0.67 7.73
CA ILE A 130 8.83 -0.51 6.90
C ILE A 130 9.33 -0.10 5.50
N VAL A 131 8.68 0.89 4.87
CA VAL A 131 9.08 1.35 3.53
C VAL A 131 10.48 1.99 3.58
N ASP A 132 10.79 2.78 4.59
CA ASP A 132 12.12 3.36 4.76
C ASP A 132 13.18 2.27 4.93
N LYS A 133 12.89 1.26 5.76
CA LYS A 133 13.77 0.11 5.94
C LYS A 133 13.98 -0.67 4.64
N TYR A 134 12.91 -0.89 3.87
CA TYR A 134 12.98 -1.55 2.57
C TYR A 134 13.90 -0.78 1.59
N ILE A 135 13.74 0.55 1.51
CA ILE A 135 14.58 1.41 0.66
C ILE A 135 16.05 1.38 1.11
N GLU A 136 16.31 1.46 2.42
CA GLU A 136 17.66 1.43 2.99
C GLU A 136 18.40 0.11 2.72
N THR A 137 17.71 -1.01 2.87
CA THR A 137 18.31 -2.34 2.67
C THR A 137 18.60 -2.65 1.21
N LYS A 138 18.05 -1.86 0.27
CA LYS A 138 18.12 -2.12 -1.17
C LYS A 138 17.71 -3.56 -1.51
N ASP A 139 16.81 -4.13 -0.70
CA ASP A 139 16.25 -5.44 -0.97
C ASP A 139 15.40 -5.32 -2.24
N SER A 140 15.63 -6.21 -3.19
CA SER A 140 14.93 -6.23 -4.47
C SER A 140 13.72 -7.17 -4.47
N LYS A 141 13.37 -7.75 -3.30
CA LYS A 141 12.22 -8.65 -3.21
C LYS A 141 10.94 -7.90 -3.50
N PRO A 142 10.07 -8.42 -4.35
CA PRO A 142 8.76 -7.82 -4.57
C PRO A 142 7.96 -7.76 -3.27
N VAL A 143 7.37 -6.61 -2.98
CA VAL A 143 6.52 -6.39 -1.80
C VAL A 143 5.15 -5.92 -2.26
N PHE A 144 4.09 -6.46 -1.67
CA PHE A 144 2.72 -6.00 -1.84
C PHE A 144 2.13 -5.62 -0.50
N VAL A 145 1.64 -4.39 -0.37
CA VAL A 145 1.09 -3.84 0.87
C VAL A 145 -0.43 -3.80 0.79
N VAL A 146 -1.09 -4.31 1.82
CA VAL A 146 -2.56 -4.29 1.94
C VAL A 146 -2.95 -3.62 3.26
N LEU A 147 -3.95 -2.74 3.22
CA LEU A 147 -4.64 -2.21 4.39
C LEU A 147 -6.13 -2.61 4.30
N ASP A 148 -6.59 -3.44 5.20
CA ASP A 148 -7.97 -3.92 5.26
C ASP A 148 -8.51 -3.81 6.70
N SER A 149 -9.39 -2.88 6.97
CA SER A 149 -9.97 -1.86 6.10
C SER A 149 -9.63 -0.45 6.60
N LEU A 150 -9.43 0.50 5.68
CA LEU A 150 -9.22 1.91 6.03
C LEU A 150 -10.40 2.47 6.86
N GLY A 151 -11.60 1.96 6.62
CA GLY A 151 -12.81 2.40 7.30
C GLY A 151 -12.83 2.15 8.80
N MET A 152 -12.12 1.12 9.29
CA MET A 152 -12.12 0.70 10.69
C MET A 152 -11.03 1.39 11.52
N LEU A 153 -10.07 2.07 10.89
CA LEU A 153 -9.06 2.83 11.64
C LEU A 153 -9.69 4.01 12.36
N SER A 154 -9.47 4.09 13.67
CA SER A 154 -9.74 5.27 14.49
C SER A 154 -8.54 6.23 14.50
N THR A 155 -8.69 7.42 15.10
CA THR A 155 -7.55 8.23 15.51
C THR A 155 -7.18 7.92 16.96
N GLU A 156 -5.93 8.18 17.37
CA GLU A 156 -5.55 8.07 18.80
C GLU A 156 -6.44 8.95 19.68
N LYS A 157 -6.84 10.13 19.18
CA LYS A 157 -7.75 11.02 19.87
C LYS A 157 -9.13 10.38 20.07
N GLU A 158 -9.71 9.77 19.03
CA GLU A 158 -10.99 9.09 19.11
C GLU A 158 -10.97 7.93 20.10
N MET A 159 -9.87 7.17 20.12
CA MET A 159 -9.69 6.09 21.09
C MET A 159 -9.60 6.60 22.53
N ASN A 160 -8.84 7.68 22.79
CA ASN A 160 -8.71 8.28 24.10
C ASN A 160 -10.04 8.89 24.58
N ASP A 161 -10.73 9.63 23.72
CA ASP A 161 -12.04 10.23 24.03
C ASP A 161 -13.07 9.12 24.38
N THR A 162 -13.06 8.01 23.64
CA THR A 162 -13.93 6.87 23.92
C THR A 162 -13.60 6.21 25.27
N ALA A 163 -12.31 6.03 25.59
CA ALA A 163 -11.88 5.47 26.87
C ALA A 163 -12.28 6.35 28.07
N GLU A 164 -12.32 7.68 27.88
CA GLU A 164 -12.79 8.66 28.87
C GLU A 164 -14.32 8.83 28.90
N GLY A 165 -15.07 8.07 28.08
CA GLY A 165 -16.53 8.15 28.02
C GLY A 165 -17.06 9.42 27.31
N LYS A 166 -16.23 10.10 26.54
CA LYS A 166 -16.62 11.27 25.76
C LYS A 166 -17.22 10.84 24.43
N SER A 167 -18.36 11.41 24.04
CA SER A 167 -19.04 11.11 22.76
C SER A 167 -18.68 12.08 21.64
N THR A 168 -17.49 12.65 21.66
CA THR A 168 -17.05 13.62 20.65
C THR A 168 -16.63 12.95 19.36
N ARG A 169 -17.27 13.33 18.26
CA ARG A 169 -16.89 12.89 16.91
C ARG A 169 -15.57 13.55 16.52
N ASP A 170 -14.54 12.75 16.25
CA ASP A 170 -13.27 13.33 15.80
C ASP A 170 -13.37 13.80 14.34
N MET A 171 -13.49 15.10 14.16
CA MET A 171 -13.54 15.76 12.85
C MET A 171 -12.17 15.78 12.16
N THR A 172 -11.09 15.41 12.85
CA THR A 172 -9.73 15.45 12.30
C THR A 172 -9.32 14.15 11.60
N ARG A 173 -10.07 13.05 11.76
CA ARG A 173 -9.76 11.74 11.17
C ARG A 173 -9.47 11.80 9.67
N ALA A 174 -10.31 12.48 8.90
CA ALA A 174 -10.10 12.64 7.45
C ALA A 174 -8.80 13.41 7.12
N GLN A 175 -8.42 14.38 7.95
CA GLN A 175 -7.18 15.14 7.80
C GLN A 175 -5.96 14.27 8.09
N VAL A 176 -6.02 13.44 9.15
CA VAL A 176 -4.93 12.51 9.52
C VAL A 176 -4.75 11.45 8.43
N ILE A 177 -5.84 10.87 7.93
CA ILE A 177 -5.81 9.92 6.79
C ILE A 177 -5.18 10.59 5.56
N LYS A 178 -5.64 11.78 5.18
CA LYS A 178 -5.09 12.52 4.04
C LYS A 178 -3.60 12.81 4.20
N ALA A 179 -3.16 13.21 5.38
CA ALA A 179 -1.75 13.46 5.67
C ALA A 179 -0.92 12.18 5.56
N THR A 180 -1.43 11.05 6.05
CA THR A 180 -0.79 9.74 5.97
C THR A 180 -0.56 9.33 4.52
N PHE A 181 -1.61 9.32 3.72
CA PHE A 181 -1.50 8.89 2.31
C PHE A 181 -0.68 9.85 1.45
N ARG A 182 -0.64 11.15 1.78
CA ARG A 182 0.24 12.10 1.09
C ARG A 182 1.71 11.70 1.21
N VAL A 183 2.14 11.23 2.37
CA VAL A 183 3.52 10.78 2.59
C VAL A 183 3.74 9.40 1.98
N LEU A 184 2.82 8.46 2.22
CA LEU A 184 2.95 7.09 1.72
C LEU A 184 2.97 7.02 0.19
N THR A 185 2.16 7.82 -0.50
CA THR A 185 2.12 7.83 -1.97
C THR A 185 3.49 8.14 -2.58
N LEU A 186 4.22 9.10 -2.02
CA LEU A 186 5.57 9.43 -2.50
C LEU A 186 6.56 8.31 -2.22
N LYS A 187 6.56 7.76 -1.00
CA LYS A 187 7.50 6.72 -0.58
C LYS A 187 7.26 5.39 -1.28
N LEU A 188 6.02 4.93 -1.32
CA LEU A 188 5.62 3.69 -2.00
C LEU A 188 5.87 3.79 -3.50
N GLY A 189 5.52 4.93 -4.12
CA GLY A 189 5.79 5.18 -5.53
C GLY A 189 7.27 5.06 -5.87
N LYS A 190 8.15 5.68 -5.07
CA LYS A 190 9.60 5.60 -5.25
C LYS A 190 10.14 4.18 -5.01
N ALA A 191 9.58 3.48 -4.04
CA ALA A 191 9.97 2.10 -3.73
C ALA A 191 9.45 1.06 -4.75
N GLY A 192 8.54 1.45 -5.66
CA GLY A 192 7.87 0.52 -6.56
C GLY A 192 6.96 -0.48 -5.83
N ILE A 193 6.35 -0.06 -4.71
CA ILE A 193 5.48 -0.88 -3.86
C ILE A 193 4.02 -0.46 -4.07
N PRO A 194 3.14 -1.34 -4.55
CA PRO A 194 1.71 -1.11 -4.64
C PRO A 194 0.99 -1.39 -3.32
#